data_a35c865454b1449c1a16aa9317687151
#
_entry.id   a35c865454b1449c1a16aa9317687151
#
_cell.length_a   1.000
_cell.length_b   1.000
_cell.length_c   1.000
_cell.angle_alpha   90.00
_cell.angle_beta   90.00
_cell.angle_gamma   90.00
#
_symmetry.space_group_name_H-M   'P 1'
#
loop_
_entity.id
_entity.type
_entity.pdbx_description
1 polymer ?
#
loop_
_entity_poly.entity_id
_entity_poly.type
_entity_poly.pdbx_seq_one_letter_code
_entity_poly.pdbx_strand_id
1 'polypeptide(L)'
;MKILGFPISQVAEIRKRIGVVFQSPALDKKLGVAENLKIQGWLYGLSGKVLEDRIASVLEHLGVRDRSRDKVESLSGGLQRRVEIAKALLHKPRLLILDEPTTGLDAHIRRDLLSYFQKLRSAEGMTILFTTHYLEEAEICDRVALLEGGKLVAYDTPRNLTASMQQEILTITAAGAAGLQQEIQKESGLELQLVGEELRAEGHEAHKRVAWIMERWGERIDSLRVGKPTLEDFFIKQTGQRYEGREESNV
;
A
#
# COMPACT_ATOMS: atom_id res chain seq x y z
N MET A 1 -6.78 6.60 26.28
CA MET A 1 -6.10 6.61 24.97
C MET A 1 -5.49 7.99 24.75
N LYS A 2 -4.29 8.07 24.13
CA LYS A 2 -3.62 9.33 23.76
C LYS A 2 -3.21 9.27 22.29
N ILE A 3 -3.25 10.39 21.57
CA ILE A 3 -2.77 10.55 20.19
C ILE A 3 -1.75 11.69 20.19
N LEU A 4 -0.55 11.45 19.67
CA LEU A 4 0.57 12.41 19.69
C LEU A 4 0.87 12.99 21.08
N GLY A 5 0.63 12.20 22.14
CA GLY A 5 0.79 12.63 23.54
C GLY A 5 -0.43 13.32 24.16
N PHE A 6 -1.42 13.73 23.36
CA PHE A 6 -2.63 14.40 23.82
C PHE A 6 -3.73 13.38 24.17
N PRO A 7 -4.47 13.54 25.28
CA PRO A 7 -5.63 12.72 25.56
C PRO A 7 -6.71 12.97 24.51
N ILE A 8 -7.52 11.94 24.20
CA ILE A 8 -8.57 12.04 23.16
C ILE A 8 -9.61 13.14 23.43
N SER A 9 -9.75 13.58 24.66
CA SER A 9 -10.62 14.73 25.02
C SER A 9 -10.14 16.04 24.45
N GLN A 10 -8.84 16.18 24.12
CA GLN A 10 -8.26 17.37 23.52
C GLN A 10 -8.34 17.35 21.99
N VAL A 11 -9.55 17.15 21.46
CA VAL A 11 -9.81 16.97 20.02
C VAL A 11 -9.24 18.11 19.17
N ALA A 12 -9.38 19.37 19.62
CA ALA A 12 -8.89 20.53 18.87
C ALA A 12 -7.36 20.51 18.68
N GLU A 13 -6.61 20.14 19.72
CA GLU A 13 -5.15 20.06 19.64
C GLU A 13 -4.67 18.88 18.78
N ILE A 14 -5.41 17.78 18.81
CA ILE A 14 -5.14 16.63 17.96
C ILE A 14 -5.40 16.99 16.49
N ARG A 15 -6.56 17.58 16.18
CA ARG A 15 -6.95 17.94 14.79
C ARG A 15 -5.96 18.90 14.13
N LYS A 16 -5.38 19.84 14.88
CA LYS A 16 -4.34 20.75 14.35
C LYS A 16 -3.07 20.01 13.86
N ARG A 17 -2.85 18.80 14.33
CA ARG A 17 -1.61 18.01 14.09
C ARG A 17 -1.80 16.78 13.23
N ILE A 18 -3.04 16.54 12.80
CA ILE A 18 -3.40 15.39 11.96
C ILE A 18 -3.82 15.87 10.58
N GLY A 19 -3.27 15.25 9.53
CA GLY A 19 -3.80 15.28 8.18
C GLY A 19 -4.58 13.99 7.93
N VAL A 20 -5.72 14.09 7.26
CA VAL A 20 -6.55 12.91 6.92
C VAL A 20 -6.92 12.97 5.46
N VAL A 21 -6.77 11.83 4.77
CA VAL A 21 -7.22 11.61 3.40
C VAL A 21 -8.14 10.40 3.42
N PHE A 22 -9.39 10.62 3.07
CA PHE A 22 -10.41 9.57 3.03
C PHE A 22 -10.38 8.84 1.68
N GLN A 23 -11.04 7.69 1.59
CA GLN A 23 -11.19 6.94 0.35
C GLN A 23 -11.88 7.79 -0.73
N SER A 24 -12.99 8.44 -0.38
CA SER A 24 -13.69 9.38 -1.27
C SER A 24 -13.08 10.78 -1.19
N PRO A 25 -12.76 11.42 -2.35
CA PRO A 25 -12.16 12.75 -2.36
C PRO A 25 -13.04 13.82 -1.71
N ALA A 26 -12.44 14.57 -0.76
CA ALA A 26 -13.08 15.69 -0.04
C ALA A 26 -12.69 17.05 -0.67
N LEU A 27 -12.68 17.11 -2.00
CA LEU A 27 -12.39 18.34 -2.77
C LEU A 27 -13.69 18.96 -3.29
N ASP A 28 -13.77 20.29 -3.29
CA ASP A 28 -14.81 20.99 -4.04
C ASP A 28 -14.46 20.97 -5.53
N LYS A 29 -15.26 20.21 -6.31
CA LYS A 29 -15.02 20.02 -7.74
C LYS A 29 -15.20 21.28 -8.57
N LYS A 30 -15.98 22.26 -8.09
CA LYS A 30 -16.26 23.52 -8.80
C LYS A 30 -15.14 24.55 -8.63
N LEU A 31 -14.32 24.37 -7.61
CA LEU A 31 -13.19 25.25 -7.33
C LEU A 31 -11.92 24.79 -8.04
N GLY A 32 -11.00 25.71 -8.22
CA GLY A 32 -9.65 25.42 -8.67
C GLY A 32 -8.82 24.67 -7.63
N VAL A 33 -7.77 24.01 -8.09
CA VAL A 33 -6.81 23.31 -7.20
C VAL A 33 -6.27 24.25 -6.11
N ALA A 34 -5.72 25.41 -6.51
CA ALA A 34 -5.17 26.38 -5.57
C ALA A 34 -6.22 26.95 -4.62
N GLU A 35 -7.48 27.11 -5.08
CA GLU A 35 -8.58 27.59 -4.24
C GLU A 35 -8.95 26.59 -3.15
N ASN A 36 -9.06 25.31 -3.47
CA ASN A 36 -9.25 24.24 -2.49
C ASN A 36 -8.18 24.29 -1.39
N LEU A 37 -6.91 24.45 -1.78
CA LEU A 37 -5.81 24.52 -0.82
C LEU A 37 -5.82 25.83 -0.02
N LYS A 38 -6.18 26.96 -0.62
CA LYS A 38 -6.31 28.25 0.10
C LYS A 38 -7.35 28.16 1.20
N ILE A 39 -8.54 27.63 0.90
CA ILE A 39 -9.60 27.44 1.89
C ILE A 39 -9.11 26.58 3.04
N GLN A 40 -8.47 25.46 2.73
CA GLN A 40 -7.89 24.60 3.76
C GLN A 40 -6.86 25.33 4.61
N GLY A 41 -5.97 26.11 3.99
CA GLY A 41 -4.95 26.88 4.69
C GLY A 41 -5.57 27.89 5.67
N TRP A 42 -6.60 28.60 5.26
CA TRP A 42 -7.31 29.54 6.12
C TRP A 42 -7.95 28.87 7.34
N LEU A 43 -8.52 27.68 7.19
CA LEU A 43 -9.07 26.89 8.31
C LEU A 43 -8.00 26.51 9.34
N TYR A 44 -6.73 26.43 8.93
CA TYR A 44 -5.58 26.19 9.82
C TYR A 44 -4.82 27.47 10.19
N GLY A 45 -5.38 28.64 9.91
CA GLY A 45 -4.79 29.92 10.26
C GLY A 45 -3.59 30.35 9.41
N LEU A 46 -3.41 29.72 8.24
CA LEU A 46 -2.37 30.10 7.28
C LEU A 46 -2.90 31.19 6.35
N SER A 47 -2.09 32.21 6.06
CA SER A 47 -2.46 33.32 5.17
C SER A 47 -1.24 33.93 4.49
N GLY A 48 -1.50 34.83 3.53
CA GLY A 48 -0.49 35.63 2.85
C GLY A 48 0.60 34.74 2.18
N LYS A 49 1.81 35.26 2.12
CA LYS A 49 2.93 34.62 1.46
C LYS A 49 3.25 33.23 2.02
N VAL A 50 3.09 33.03 3.33
CA VAL A 50 3.33 31.71 3.95
C VAL A 50 2.42 30.65 3.38
N LEU A 51 1.14 30.96 3.15
CA LEU A 51 0.18 30.06 2.54
C LEU A 51 0.53 29.80 1.07
N GLU A 52 0.85 30.83 0.32
CA GLU A 52 1.21 30.72 -1.10
C GLU A 52 2.45 29.86 -1.30
N ASP A 53 3.51 30.08 -0.52
CA ASP A 53 4.74 29.29 -0.58
C ASP A 53 4.48 27.82 -0.23
N ARG A 54 3.63 27.55 0.77
CA ARG A 54 3.24 26.17 1.12
C ARG A 54 2.44 25.49 0.04
N ILE A 55 1.46 26.20 -0.57
CA ILE A 55 0.69 25.65 -1.69
C ILE A 55 1.63 25.29 -2.85
N ALA A 56 2.51 26.21 -3.23
CA ALA A 56 3.47 25.98 -4.31
C ALA A 56 4.34 24.75 -4.01
N SER A 57 4.87 24.66 -2.79
CA SER A 57 5.73 23.54 -2.36
C SER A 57 5.02 22.20 -2.39
N VAL A 58 3.82 22.07 -1.80
CA VAL A 58 3.12 20.77 -1.78
C VAL A 58 2.65 20.33 -3.16
N LEU A 59 2.21 21.28 -4.01
CA LEU A 59 1.84 20.99 -5.39
C LEU A 59 3.03 20.54 -6.25
N GLU A 60 4.21 21.15 -6.03
CA GLU A 60 5.45 20.74 -6.69
C GLU A 60 5.84 19.32 -6.33
N HIS A 61 5.91 19.01 -5.03
CA HIS A 61 6.29 17.67 -4.56
C HIS A 61 5.34 16.56 -5.03
N LEU A 62 4.08 16.90 -5.25
CA LEU A 62 3.07 15.94 -5.74
C LEU A 62 2.88 15.97 -7.26
N GLY A 63 3.70 16.76 -7.98
CA GLY A 63 3.68 16.82 -9.45
C GLY A 63 2.36 17.34 -10.03
N VAL A 64 1.71 18.29 -9.33
CA VAL A 64 0.44 18.89 -9.80
C VAL A 64 0.48 20.42 -9.84
N ARG A 65 1.68 21.01 -9.79
CA ARG A 65 1.87 22.47 -9.81
C ARG A 65 1.32 23.11 -11.07
N ASP A 66 1.54 22.51 -12.22
CA ASP A 66 1.10 23.02 -13.51
C ASP A 66 -0.43 23.05 -13.65
N ARG A 67 -1.12 22.29 -12.80
CA ARG A 67 -2.57 22.20 -12.73
C ARG A 67 -3.20 23.09 -11.64
N SER A 68 -2.39 23.96 -11.02
CA SER A 68 -2.83 24.77 -9.86
C SER A 68 -4.04 25.66 -10.12
N ARG A 69 -4.25 26.06 -11.39
CA ARG A 69 -5.38 26.91 -11.83
C ARG A 69 -6.55 26.12 -12.39
N ASP A 70 -6.36 24.82 -12.67
CA ASP A 70 -7.39 23.98 -13.25
C ASP A 70 -8.50 23.71 -12.23
N LYS A 71 -9.75 23.60 -12.69
CA LYS A 71 -10.84 23.14 -11.83
C LYS A 71 -10.65 21.70 -11.47
N VAL A 72 -10.98 21.32 -10.22
CA VAL A 72 -10.82 19.93 -9.75
C VAL A 72 -11.66 18.96 -10.59
N GLU A 73 -12.84 19.36 -11.08
CA GLU A 73 -13.69 18.51 -11.93
C GLU A 73 -13.05 18.11 -13.25
N SER A 74 -12.07 18.88 -13.77
CA SER A 74 -11.36 18.60 -15.02
C SER A 74 -10.16 17.65 -14.84
N LEU A 75 -9.80 17.31 -13.61
CA LEU A 75 -8.67 16.45 -13.32
C LEU A 75 -9.03 14.96 -13.34
N SER A 76 -8.09 14.13 -13.76
CA SER A 76 -8.21 12.68 -13.60
C SER A 76 -8.28 12.31 -12.10
N GLY A 77 -8.85 11.14 -11.77
CA GLY A 77 -8.94 10.65 -10.39
C GLY A 77 -7.60 10.66 -9.66
N GLY A 78 -6.52 10.23 -10.34
CA GLY A 78 -5.17 10.24 -9.80
C GLY A 78 -4.64 11.64 -9.49
N LEU A 79 -4.94 12.64 -10.34
CA LEU A 79 -4.59 14.04 -10.07
C LEU A 79 -5.41 14.60 -8.92
N GLN A 80 -6.72 14.29 -8.84
CA GLN A 80 -7.55 14.67 -7.69
C GLN A 80 -7.00 14.09 -6.39
N ARG A 81 -6.58 12.82 -6.39
CA ARG A 81 -5.98 12.17 -5.21
C ARG A 81 -4.71 12.87 -4.74
N ARG A 82 -3.84 13.28 -5.67
CA ARG A 82 -2.64 14.06 -5.34
C ARG A 82 -2.99 15.44 -4.74
N VAL A 83 -4.00 16.12 -5.27
CA VAL A 83 -4.48 17.39 -4.71
C VAL A 83 -5.05 17.23 -3.30
N GLU A 84 -5.74 16.14 -3.04
CA GLU A 84 -6.26 15.81 -1.72
C GLU A 84 -5.15 15.56 -0.70
N ILE A 85 -4.12 14.82 -1.10
CA ILE A 85 -2.92 14.63 -0.26
C ILE A 85 -2.22 15.97 -0.02
N ALA A 86 -2.09 16.84 -1.04
CA ALA A 86 -1.55 18.19 -0.89
C ALA A 86 -2.32 19.00 0.15
N LYS A 87 -3.66 18.92 0.10
CA LYS A 87 -4.56 19.57 1.06
C LYS A 87 -4.31 19.08 2.49
N ALA A 88 -4.14 17.77 2.68
CA ALA A 88 -3.89 17.18 4.00
C ALA A 88 -2.50 17.53 4.56
N LEU A 89 -1.51 17.79 3.70
CA LEU A 89 -0.14 18.14 4.09
C LEU A 89 0.09 19.64 4.33
N LEU A 90 -0.82 20.49 3.89
CA LEU A 90 -0.64 21.95 3.85
C LEU A 90 -0.28 22.58 5.20
N HIS A 91 -0.85 22.08 6.29
CA HIS A 91 -0.62 22.59 7.65
C HIS A 91 0.53 21.88 8.38
N LYS A 92 1.32 21.05 7.67
CA LYS A 92 2.45 20.27 8.20
C LYS A 92 2.05 19.40 9.40
N PRO A 93 1.18 18.41 9.21
CA PRO A 93 0.74 17.54 10.28
C PRO A 93 1.90 16.71 10.82
N ARG A 94 1.80 16.30 12.09
CA ARG A 94 2.72 15.32 12.69
C ARG A 94 2.30 13.87 12.44
N LEU A 95 1.02 13.65 12.18
CA LEU A 95 0.43 12.37 11.81
C LEU A 95 -0.42 12.54 10.56
N LEU A 96 -0.12 11.79 9.53
CA LEU A 96 -0.90 11.69 8.30
C LEU A 96 -1.61 10.34 8.27
N ILE A 97 -2.93 10.36 8.14
CA ILE A 97 -3.77 9.18 8.04
C ILE A 97 -4.37 9.15 6.64
N LEU A 98 -4.17 8.04 5.92
CA LEU A 98 -4.63 7.91 4.55
C LEU A 98 -5.36 6.58 4.39
N ASP A 99 -6.54 6.66 3.81
CA ASP A 99 -7.31 5.48 3.47
C ASP A 99 -7.13 5.15 1.99
N GLU A 100 -6.45 4.04 1.71
CA GLU A 100 -6.09 3.56 0.37
C GLU A 100 -5.55 4.67 -0.57
N PRO A 101 -4.44 5.34 -0.22
CA PRO A 101 -3.99 6.55 -0.93
C PRO A 101 -3.58 6.31 -2.38
N THR A 102 -3.32 5.09 -2.77
CA THR A 102 -2.74 4.70 -4.07
C THR A 102 -3.72 4.01 -5.00
N THR A 103 -4.94 3.72 -4.51
CA THR A 103 -6.00 3.08 -5.31
C THR A 103 -6.33 3.91 -6.53
N GLY A 104 -6.42 3.27 -7.70
CA GLY A 104 -6.68 3.93 -8.98
C GLY A 104 -5.50 4.73 -9.56
N LEU A 105 -4.30 4.61 -8.98
CA LEU A 105 -3.08 5.22 -9.53
C LEU A 105 -2.29 4.22 -10.37
N ASP A 106 -1.70 4.73 -11.47
CA ASP A 106 -0.72 3.97 -12.25
C ASP A 106 0.49 3.56 -11.40
N ALA A 107 1.13 2.45 -11.75
CA ALA A 107 2.27 1.90 -11.00
C ALA A 107 3.44 2.90 -10.82
N HIS A 108 3.70 3.76 -11.80
CA HIS A 108 4.74 4.80 -11.69
C HIS A 108 4.34 5.85 -10.66
N ILE A 109 3.13 6.38 -10.76
CA ILE A 109 2.59 7.40 -9.85
C ILE A 109 2.52 6.88 -8.42
N ARG A 110 2.13 5.62 -8.24
CA ARG A 110 2.10 4.94 -6.95
C ARG A 110 3.49 4.92 -6.30
N ARG A 111 4.52 4.50 -7.05
CA ARG A 111 5.92 4.47 -6.55
C ARG A 111 6.43 5.86 -6.16
N ASP A 112 6.12 6.89 -6.96
CA ASP A 112 6.52 8.26 -6.66
C ASP A 112 5.88 8.75 -5.37
N LEU A 113 4.59 8.48 -5.18
CA LEU A 113 3.86 8.86 -3.97
C LEU A 113 4.42 8.16 -2.72
N LEU A 114 4.68 6.86 -2.80
CA LEU A 114 5.28 6.10 -1.70
C LEU A 114 6.70 6.59 -1.37
N SER A 115 7.50 6.91 -2.40
CA SER A 115 8.82 7.54 -2.22
C SER A 115 8.71 8.90 -1.53
N TYR A 116 7.68 9.69 -1.88
CA TYR A 116 7.42 10.96 -1.21
C TYR A 116 7.04 10.77 0.27
N PHE A 117 6.22 9.78 0.59
CA PHE A 117 5.91 9.43 1.98
C PHE A 117 7.15 9.03 2.78
N GLN A 118 8.05 8.26 2.19
CA GLN A 118 9.32 7.92 2.84
C GLN A 118 10.19 9.16 3.11
N LYS A 119 10.22 10.14 2.20
CA LYS A 119 10.91 11.42 2.40
C LYS A 119 10.29 12.24 3.52
N LEU A 120 8.96 12.35 3.58
CA LEU A 120 8.25 13.05 4.67
C LEU A 120 8.58 12.42 6.03
N ARG A 121 8.60 11.08 6.11
CA ARG A 121 8.97 10.36 7.31
C ARG A 121 10.41 10.64 7.75
N SER A 122 11.37 10.51 6.83
CA SER A 122 12.79 10.59 7.15
C SER A 122 13.28 12.02 7.38
N ALA A 123 12.82 12.99 6.58
CA ALA A 123 13.28 14.38 6.63
C ALA A 123 12.47 15.24 7.62
N GLU A 124 11.17 14.99 7.77
CA GLU A 124 10.28 15.82 8.59
C GLU A 124 9.83 15.12 9.88
N GLY A 125 10.23 13.86 10.10
CA GLY A 125 9.82 13.08 11.29
C GLY A 125 8.32 12.84 11.36
N MET A 126 7.62 12.86 10.22
CA MET A 126 6.18 12.65 10.15
C MET A 126 5.83 11.19 10.38
N THR A 127 4.83 10.92 11.20
CA THR A 127 4.21 9.60 11.29
C THR A 127 3.16 9.46 10.20
N ILE A 128 3.23 8.38 9.43
CA ILE A 128 2.26 8.11 8.35
C ILE A 128 1.60 6.76 8.64
N LEU A 129 0.28 6.78 8.72
CA LEU A 129 -0.56 5.58 8.83
C LEU A 129 -1.44 5.52 7.59
N PHE A 130 -1.34 4.44 6.84
CA PHE A 130 -2.22 4.25 5.70
C PHE A 130 -2.76 2.82 5.63
N THR A 131 -3.94 2.68 5.04
CA THR A 131 -4.48 1.38 4.66
C THR A 131 -4.10 1.08 3.22
N THR A 132 -3.90 -0.17 2.90
CA THR A 132 -3.68 -0.63 1.52
C THR A 132 -4.12 -2.07 1.36
N HIS A 133 -4.52 -2.42 0.17
CA HIS A 133 -4.71 -3.80 -0.28
C HIS A 133 -3.54 -4.29 -1.15
N TYR A 134 -2.50 -3.48 -1.33
CA TYR A 134 -1.27 -3.87 -2.03
C TYR A 134 -0.19 -4.24 -1.01
N LEU A 135 0.08 -5.53 -0.83
CA LEU A 135 1.08 -5.99 0.14
C LEU A 135 2.50 -5.50 -0.17
N GLU A 136 2.80 -5.24 -1.44
CA GLU A 136 4.06 -4.61 -1.86
C GLU A 136 4.27 -3.22 -1.24
N GLU A 137 3.19 -2.47 -1.01
CA GLU A 137 3.27 -1.16 -0.34
C GLU A 137 3.55 -1.30 1.16
N ALA A 138 3.08 -2.37 1.76
CA ALA A 138 3.34 -2.66 3.16
C ALA A 138 4.81 -3.04 3.42
N GLU A 139 5.52 -3.57 2.41
CA GLU A 139 6.94 -3.95 2.55
C GLU A 139 7.88 -2.78 2.85
N ILE A 140 7.50 -1.56 2.47
CA ILE A 140 8.29 -0.35 2.73
C ILE A 140 7.97 0.33 4.07
N CYS A 141 7.00 -0.19 4.81
CA CYS A 141 6.58 0.36 6.10
C CYS A 141 7.51 -0.08 7.24
N ASP A 142 7.59 0.73 8.30
CA ASP A 142 8.32 0.33 9.51
C ASP A 142 7.59 -0.78 10.27
N ARG A 143 6.26 -0.76 10.25
CA ARG A 143 5.40 -1.76 10.87
C ARG A 143 4.16 -1.99 10.04
N VAL A 144 3.68 -3.22 10.06
CA VAL A 144 2.50 -3.67 9.35
C VAL A 144 1.55 -4.36 10.33
N ALA A 145 0.27 -4.01 10.24
CA ALA A 145 -0.82 -4.72 10.87
C ALA A 145 -1.62 -5.43 9.78
N LEU A 146 -1.63 -6.75 9.78
CA LEU A 146 -2.44 -7.56 8.87
C LEU A 146 -3.79 -7.85 9.51
N LEU A 147 -4.86 -7.49 8.80
CA LEU A 147 -6.24 -7.65 9.25
C LEU A 147 -6.98 -8.59 8.30
N GLU A 148 -7.70 -9.55 8.86
CA GLU A 148 -8.59 -10.44 8.12
C GLU A 148 -9.89 -10.66 8.90
N GLY A 149 -11.02 -10.53 8.22
CA GLY A 149 -12.34 -10.70 8.85
C GLY A 149 -12.55 -9.80 10.07
N GLY A 150 -11.93 -8.59 10.09
CA GLY A 150 -11.99 -7.65 11.21
C GLY A 150 -11.11 -8.01 12.41
N LYS A 151 -10.26 -9.04 12.29
CA LYS A 151 -9.34 -9.47 13.33
C LYS A 151 -7.89 -9.15 12.95
N LEU A 152 -7.08 -8.79 13.95
CA LEU A 152 -5.65 -8.62 13.79
C LEU A 152 -4.98 -10.00 13.71
N VAL A 153 -4.44 -10.33 12.52
CA VAL A 153 -3.74 -11.59 12.25
C VAL A 153 -2.28 -11.51 12.67
N ALA A 154 -1.62 -10.38 12.33
CA ALA A 154 -0.22 -10.17 12.68
C ALA A 154 0.08 -8.67 12.82
N TYR A 155 1.10 -8.35 13.66
CA TYR A 155 1.61 -7.01 13.82
C TYR A 155 3.10 -7.02 14.14
N ASP A 156 3.92 -6.68 13.16
CA ASP A 156 5.38 -6.53 13.33
C ASP A 156 5.99 -5.73 12.16
N THR A 157 7.33 -5.69 12.09
CA THR A 157 8.04 -5.21 10.92
C THR A 157 7.87 -6.19 9.75
N PRO A 158 7.85 -5.74 8.48
CA PRO A 158 7.80 -6.64 7.32
C PRO A 158 8.87 -7.73 7.39
N ARG A 159 10.08 -7.34 7.75
CA ARG A 159 11.22 -8.24 7.89
C ARG A 159 10.99 -9.35 8.93
N ASN A 160 10.41 -9.02 10.09
CA ASN A 160 10.16 -10.04 11.13
C ASN A 160 9.06 -11.00 10.70
N LEU A 161 8.00 -10.49 10.05
CA LEU A 161 6.91 -11.31 9.55
C LEU A 161 7.43 -12.32 8.52
N THR A 162 8.20 -11.87 7.53
CA THR A 162 8.77 -12.75 6.50
C THR A 162 9.88 -13.65 7.03
N ALA A 163 10.68 -13.19 8.01
CA ALA A 163 11.74 -13.99 8.63
C ALA A 163 11.20 -15.22 9.39
N SER A 164 9.93 -15.18 9.83
CA SER A 164 9.28 -16.36 10.44
C SER A 164 9.09 -17.52 9.47
N MET A 165 9.19 -17.26 8.16
CA MET A 165 9.11 -18.21 7.06
C MET A 165 10.50 -18.66 6.61
N GLN A 166 11.44 -18.84 7.31
CA GLN A 166 12.87 -19.24 7.18
C GLN A 166 13.36 -19.90 5.86
N GLN A 167 12.55 -20.00 4.82
CA GLN A 167 12.78 -20.85 3.64
C GLN A 167 12.46 -20.11 2.34
N GLU A 168 12.99 -20.64 1.22
CA GLU A 168 12.60 -20.17 -0.10
C GLU A 168 11.15 -20.56 -0.41
N ILE A 169 10.46 -19.73 -1.17
CA ILE A 169 9.13 -20.04 -1.70
C ILE A 169 9.25 -20.45 -3.15
N LEU A 170 8.77 -21.65 -3.45
CA LEU A 170 8.56 -22.14 -4.80
C LEU A 170 7.11 -21.87 -5.19
N THR A 171 6.90 -21.18 -6.29
CA THR A 171 5.58 -20.94 -6.87
C THR A 171 5.52 -21.51 -8.27
N ILE A 172 4.53 -22.36 -8.56
CA ILE A 172 4.30 -22.98 -9.85
C ILE A 172 2.91 -22.56 -10.32
N THR A 173 2.82 -21.95 -11.50
CA THR A 173 1.54 -21.68 -12.17
C THR A 173 1.35 -22.68 -13.28
N ALA A 174 0.19 -23.33 -13.32
CA ALA A 174 -0.10 -24.34 -14.33
C ALA A 174 -1.60 -24.48 -14.57
N ALA A 175 -2.01 -24.67 -15.80
CA ALA A 175 -3.37 -25.08 -16.10
C ALA A 175 -3.63 -26.48 -15.50
N GLY A 176 -4.70 -26.60 -14.67
CA GLY A 176 -4.98 -27.85 -13.97
C GLY A 176 -4.07 -28.13 -12.77
N ALA A 177 -3.65 -27.09 -12.06
CA ALA A 177 -2.75 -27.13 -10.91
C ALA A 177 -3.12 -28.20 -9.86
N ALA A 178 -4.41 -28.44 -9.60
CA ALA A 178 -4.85 -29.42 -8.61
C ALA A 178 -4.40 -30.87 -8.94
N GLY A 179 -4.43 -31.25 -10.23
CA GLY A 179 -3.91 -32.56 -10.67
C GLY A 179 -2.38 -32.63 -10.56
N LEU A 180 -1.71 -31.57 -10.97
CA LEU A 180 -0.26 -31.46 -10.92
C LEU A 180 0.27 -31.47 -9.47
N GLN A 181 -0.48 -30.89 -8.52
CA GLN A 181 -0.17 -30.91 -7.10
C GLN A 181 0.10 -32.32 -6.59
N GLN A 182 -0.85 -33.25 -6.85
CA GLN A 182 -0.77 -34.62 -6.33
C GLN A 182 0.44 -35.38 -6.92
N GLU A 183 0.71 -35.18 -8.22
CA GLU A 183 1.82 -35.80 -8.89
C GLU A 183 3.17 -35.33 -8.32
N ILE A 184 3.35 -34.00 -8.23
CA ILE A 184 4.58 -33.42 -7.70
C ILE A 184 4.78 -33.81 -6.23
N GLN A 185 3.73 -33.73 -5.39
CA GLN A 185 3.83 -34.13 -3.98
C GLN A 185 4.27 -35.59 -3.81
N LYS A 186 3.67 -36.49 -4.59
CA LYS A 186 3.98 -37.92 -4.52
C LYS A 186 5.43 -38.22 -4.87
N GLU A 187 5.98 -37.53 -5.88
CA GLU A 187 7.34 -37.83 -6.37
C GLU A 187 8.42 -37.00 -5.66
N SER A 188 8.12 -35.78 -5.25
CA SER A 188 9.11 -34.87 -4.66
C SER A 188 9.12 -34.85 -3.13
N GLY A 189 8.04 -35.29 -2.49
CA GLY A 189 7.83 -35.13 -1.05
C GLY A 189 7.68 -33.67 -0.62
N LEU A 190 7.49 -32.73 -1.57
CA LEU A 190 7.20 -31.33 -1.25
C LEU A 190 5.75 -31.19 -0.76
N GLU A 191 5.54 -30.47 0.33
CA GLU A 191 4.21 -30.04 0.73
C GLU A 191 3.81 -28.84 -0.13
N LEU A 192 2.94 -29.08 -1.12
CA LEU A 192 2.41 -28.04 -2.00
C LEU A 192 1.04 -27.60 -1.52
N GLN A 193 0.83 -26.31 -1.37
CA GLN A 193 -0.46 -25.69 -1.12
C GLN A 193 -1.02 -25.16 -2.44
N LEU A 194 -2.26 -25.51 -2.76
CA LEU A 194 -2.98 -24.93 -3.90
C LEU A 194 -3.67 -23.65 -3.47
N VAL A 195 -3.35 -22.53 -4.15
CA VAL A 195 -3.94 -21.21 -3.91
C VAL A 195 -4.39 -20.64 -5.26
N GLY A 196 -5.68 -20.74 -5.56
CA GLY A 196 -6.20 -20.46 -6.90
C GLY A 196 -5.61 -21.43 -7.94
N GLU A 197 -4.89 -20.92 -8.92
CA GLU A 197 -4.21 -21.70 -9.97
C GLU A 197 -2.69 -21.83 -9.71
N GLU A 198 -2.22 -21.45 -8.54
CA GLU A 198 -0.82 -21.55 -8.16
C GLU A 198 -0.60 -22.64 -7.11
N LEU A 199 0.46 -23.43 -7.31
CA LEU A 199 1.01 -24.33 -6.30
C LEU A 199 2.16 -23.65 -5.61
N ARG A 200 2.13 -23.64 -4.28
CA ARG A 200 3.16 -23.01 -3.45
C ARG A 200 3.76 -24.01 -2.49
N ALA A 201 5.08 -23.98 -2.37
CA ALA A 201 5.81 -24.74 -1.39
C ALA A 201 6.83 -23.87 -0.68
N GLU A 202 6.91 -24.02 0.63
CA GLU A 202 7.99 -23.49 1.45
C GLU A 202 9.06 -24.59 1.60
N GLY A 203 10.31 -24.30 1.25
CA GLY A 203 11.33 -25.33 1.30
C GLY A 203 12.76 -24.80 1.36
N HIS A 204 13.61 -25.50 2.10
CA HIS A 204 15.05 -25.26 2.05
C HIS A 204 15.58 -25.67 0.68
N GLU A 205 16.37 -24.77 0.05
CA GLU A 205 17.02 -25.04 -1.24
C GLU A 205 16.02 -25.40 -2.36
N ALA A 206 14.83 -24.76 -2.36
CA ALA A 206 13.81 -24.97 -3.38
C ALA A 206 14.36 -24.76 -4.80
N HIS A 207 15.33 -23.85 -4.96
CA HIS A 207 16.02 -23.60 -6.22
C HIS A 207 16.71 -24.85 -6.80
N LYS A 208 17.19 -25.78 -5.96
CA LYS A 208 17.80 -27.02 -6.43
C LYS A 208 16.81 -28.00 -7.07
N ARG A 209 15.52 -27.83 -6.80
CA ARG A 209 14.46 -28.69 -7.34
C ARG A 209 13.89 -28.21 -8.66
N VAL A 210 14.19 -26.97 -9.05
CA VAL A 210 13.65 -26.34 -10.28
C VAL A 210 13.93 -27.18 -11.51
N ALA A 211 15.19 -27.56 -11.74
CA ALA A 211 15.59 -28.33 -12.92
C ALA A 211 14.83 -29.67 -12.98
N TRP A 212 14.76 -30.37 -11.86
CA TRP A 212 14.09 -31.67 -11.77
C TRP A 212 12.57 -31.56 -12.00
N ILE A 213 11.91 -30.52 -11.51
CA ILE A 213 10.49 -30.27 -11.74
C ILE A 213 10.25 -29.93 -13.22
N MET A 214 11.05 -29.04 -13.79
CA MET A 214 10.92 -28.63 -15.19
C MET A 214 11.19 -29.76 -16.18
N GLU A 215 12.10 -30.67 -15.87
CA GLU A 215 12.37 -31.85 -16.72
C GLU A 215 11.17 -32.80 -16.81
N ARG A 216 10.37 -32.93 -15.72
CA ARG A 216 9.23 -33.86 -15.66
C ARG A 216 7.90 -33.24 -16.08
N TRP A 217 7.65 -32.02 -15.70
CA TRP A 217 6.35 -31.39 -15.88
C TRP A 217 6.42 -30.06 -16.62
N GLY A 218 7.57 -29.68 -17.16
CA GLY A 218 7.78 -28.38 -17.80
C GLY A 218 6.77 -28.03 -18.89
N GLU A 219 6.31 -29.02 -19.66
CA GLU A 219 5.29 -28.81 -20.71
C GLU A 219 3.91 -28.43 -20.13
N ARG A 220 3.66 -28.71 -18.85
CA ARG A 220 2.40 -28.42 -18.15
C ARG A 220 2.48 -27.20 -17.23
N ILE A 221 3.67 -26.63 -17.11
CA ILE A 221 3.97 -25.50 -16.22
C ILE A 221 4.06 -24.21 -17.05
N ASP A 222 3.19 -23.25 -16.77
CA ASP A 222 3.21 -21.93 -17.42
C ASP A 222 4.34 -21.07 -16.86
N SER A 223 4.54 -21.10 -15.54
CA SER A 223 5.64 -20.42 -14.88
C SER A 223 6.09 -21.13 -13.60
N LEU A 224 7.39 -21.05 -13.32
CA LEU A 224 7.99 -21.51 -12.08
C LEU A 224 8.90 -20.41 -11.53
N ARG A 225 8.70 -20.03 -10.28
CA ARG A 225 9.50 -19.01 -9.59
C ARG A 225 10.00 -19.54 -8.26
N VAL A 226 11.21 -19.13 -7.91
CA VAL A 226 11.77 -19.36 -6.57
C VAL A 226 12.27 -18.03 -6.05
N GLY A 227 11.91 -17.68 -4.84
CA GLY A 227 12.28 -16.42 -4.23
C GLY A 227 12.30 -16.47 -2.70
N LYS A 228 12.69 -15.35 -2.13
CA LYS A 228 12.55 -15.12 -0.68
C LYS A 228 11.08 -14.89 -0.36
N PRO A 229 10.65 -15.27 0.87
CA PRO A 229 9.29 -15.01 1.32
C PRO A 229 8.94 -13.51 1.27
N THR A 230 7.74 -13.22 0.81
CA THR A 230 7.11 -11.89 0.80
C THR A 230 6.03 -11.79 1.87
N LEU A 231 5.49 -10.59 2.10
CA LEU A 231 4.32 -10.43 2.96
C LEU A 231 3.09 -11.15 2.41
N GLU A 232 2.98 -11.30 1.08
CA GLU A 232 1.91 -12.09 0.47
C GLU A 232 2.02 -13.56 0.86
N ASP A 233 3.22 -14.13 0.79
CA ASP A 233 3.47 -15.51 1.20
C ASP A 233 3.13 -15.72 2.67
N PHE A 234 3.52 -14.76 3.52
CA PHE A 234 3.19 -14.78 4.95
C PHE A 234 1.67 -14.75 5.17
N PHE A 235 0.96 -13.85 4.47
CA PHE A 235 -0.50 -13.74 4.58
C PHE A 235 -1.19 -15.05 4.15
N ILE A 236 -0.81 -15.61 3.00
CA ILE A 236 -1.33 -16.89 2.51
C ILE A 236 -1.09 -18.01 3.52
N LYS A 237 0.11 -18.07 4.13
CA LYS A 237 0.42 -19.07 5.16
C LYS A 237 -0.47 -18.95 6.39
N GLN A 238 -0.83 -17.74 6.80
CA GLN A 238 -1.67 -17.50 7.98
C GLN A 238 -3.15 -17.74 7.72
N THR A 239 -3.63 -17.44 6.51
CA THR A 239 -5.06 -17.40 6.19
C THR A 239 -5.51 -18.54 5.27
N GLY A 240 -4.58 -19.14 4.55
CA GLY A 240 -4.87 -20.14 3.52
C GLY A 240 -5.44 -19.55 2.23
N GLN A 241 -5.53 -18.23 2.13
CA GLN A 241 -6.14 -17.53 1.01
C GLN A 241 -5.20 -16.46 0.47
N ARG A 242 -5.30 -16.15 -0.83
CA ARG A 242 -4.68 -14.95 -1.39
C ARG A 242 -5.34 -13.72 -0.78
N TYR A 243 -4.54 -12.68 -0.60
CA TYR A 243 -5.07 -11.37 -0.26
C TYR A 243 -5.77 -10.80 -1.50
N GLU A 244 -7.08 -11.04 -1.60
CA GLU A 244 -7.91 -10.39 -2.60
C GLU A 244 -8.29 -9.01 -2.07
N GLY A 245 -7.60 -7.98 -2.56
CA GLY A 245 -8.13 -6.63 -2.43
C GLY A 245 -9.54 -6.62 -3.00
N ARG A 246 -10.54 -6.23 -2.23
CA ARG A 246 -11.91 -6.10 -2.76
C ARG A 246 -11.85 -5.21 -3.98
N GLU A 247 -11.98 -5.80 -5.17
CA GLU A 247 -12.41 -5.04 -6.34
C GLU A 247 -13.77 -4.46 -5.98
N GLU A 248 -13.84 -3.13 -5.90
CA GLU A 248 -15.13 -2.45 -5.79
C GLU A 248 -15.96 -2.89 -7.00
N SER A 249 -16.92 -3.76 -6.76
CA SER A 249 -18.01 -3.98 -7.71
C SER A 249 -18.67 -2.62 -7.92
N ASN A 250 -18.40 -2.02 -9.09
CA ASN A 250 -19.09 -0.84 -9.58
C ASN A 250 -20.61 -1.07 -9.45
N VAL A 251 -21.24 -0.38 -8.51
CA VAL A 251 -22.68 -0.14 -8.45
C VAL A 251 -22.91 1.32 -8.81
#